data_74d9b1d88850307da040f32b8a57897f
#
_entry.id   74d9b1d88850307da040f32b8a57897f
#
_cell.length_a   1.000
_cell.length_b   1.000
_cell.length_c   1.000
_cell.angle_alpha   90.00
_cell.angle_beta   90.00
_cell.angle_gamma   90.00
#
_symmetry.space_group_name_H-M   'P 1'
#
loop_
_entity.id
_entity.type
_entity.pdbx_description
1 polymer ?
#
loop_
_entity_poly.entity_id
_entity_poly.type
_entity_poly.pdbx_seq_one_letter_code
_entity_poly.pdbx_strand_id
1 'polypeptide(L)'
;MKSAEDLNRVMETYADMVRRICFVHLKNRHDSEDVFQNVYMKYLLHEDSFQSSEHEKAWFARITINACTDWLRYFSRRKWVPLEVVDEEKAALDDTSSELLEVVLALPEKYRNVIYLYYYEEYSAVEIAGILGKKENTVYTWLSRAKDILRDRLGGEWA
;
A
#
# COMPACT_ATOMS: atom_id res chain seq x y z
N MET A 1 -21.80 -11.31 -9.15
CA MET A 1 -21.22 -11.21 -7.78
C MET A 1 -20.34 -12.42 -7.51
N LYS A 2 -19.23 -12.22 -6.87
CA LYS A 2 -18.30 -13.31 -6.57
C LYS A 2 -18.88 -14.28 -5.53
N SER A 3 -18.44 -15.54 -5.60
CA SER A 3 -18.92 -16.56 -4.66
C SER A 3 -18.23 -16.45 -3.30
N ALA A 4 -18.79 -17.15 -2.31
CA ALA A 4 -18.17 -17.25 -0.98
C ALA A 4 -16.82 -17.95 -1.05
N GLU A 5 -16.64 -18.91 -1.94
CA GLU A 5 -15.36 -19.59 -2.17
C GLU A 5 -14.32 -18.64 -2.73
N ASP A 6 -14.71 -17.80 -3.72
CA ASP A 6 -13.82 -16.78 -4.27
C ASP A 6 -13.40 -15.79 -3.18
N LEU A 7 -14.34 -15.34 -2.37
CA LEU A 7 -14.04 -14.42 -1.28
C LEU A 7 -13.04 -15.03 -0.28
N ASN A 8 -13.27 -16.27 0.13
CA ASN A 8 -12.36 -16.95 1.06
C ASN A 8 -10.95 -17.07 0.48
N ARG A 9 -10.86 -17.41 -0.80
CA ARG A 9 -9.56 -17.54 -1.49
C ARG A 9 -8.79 -16.21 -1.48
N VAL A 10 -9.43 -15.12 -1.86
CA VAL A 10 -8.76 -13.81 -1.93
C VAL A 10 -8.50 -13.24 -0.54
N MET A 11 -9.32 -13.57 0.45
CA MET A 11 -9.05 -13.21 1.84
C MET A 11 -7.75 -13.88 2.32
N GLU A 12 -7.60 -15.16 2.11
CA GLU A 12 -6.38 -15.88 2.48
C GLU A 12 -5.16 -15.40 1.71
N THR A 13 -5.33 -15.10 0.43
CA THR A 13 -4.20 -14.77 -0.45
C THR A 13 -3.73 -13.34 -0.27
N TYR A 14 -4.63 -12.36 -0.14
CA TYR A 14 -4.29 -10.94 -0.24
C TYR A 14 -4.56 -10.12 1.02
N ALA A 15 -5.19 -10.69 2.04
CA ALA A 15 -5.55 -9.91 3.23
C ALA A 15 -4.34 -9.23 3.88
N ASP A 16 -3.23 -9.94 3.99
CA ASP A 16 -2.02 -9.39 4.61
C ASP A 16 -1.47 -8.22 3.81
N MET A 17 -1.42 -8.35 2.48
CA MET A 17 -1.00 -7.25 1.60
C MET A 17 -1.92 -6.04 1.74
N VAL A 18 -3.24 -6.26 1.72
CA VAL A 18 -4.22 -5.17 1.86
C VAL A 18 -4.04 -4.46 3.20
N ARG A 19 -3.86 -5.22 4.28
CA ARG A 19 -3.62 -4.65 5.62
C ARG A 19 -2.32 -3.85 5.68
N ARG A 20 -1.25 -4.37 5.08
CA ARG A 20 0.03 -3.65 5.03
C ARG A 20 -0.08 -2.33 4.30
N ILE A 21 -0.74 -2.32 3.15
CA ILE A 21 -0.96 -1.09 2.38
C ILE A 21 -1.77 -0.10 3.21
N CYS A 22 -2.85 -0.54 3.82
CA CYS A 22 -3.67 0.32 4.67
C CYS A 22 -2.85 0.90 5.82
N PHE A 23 -2.04 0.08 6.47
CA PHE A 23 -1.21 0.54 7.58
C PHE A 23 -0.19 1.59 7.13
N VAL A 24 0.49 1.34 6.01
CA VAL A 24 1.50 2.27 5.47
C VAL A 24 0.88 3.64 5.17
N HIS A 25 -0.36 3.67 4.69
CA HIS A 25 -1.03 4.91 4.31
C HIS A 25 -1.79 5.56 5.45
N LEU A 26 -2.53 4.78 6.23
CA LEU A 26 -3.46 5.32 7.21
C LEU A 26 -2.89 5.37 8.62
N LYS A 27 -1.93 4.50 8.94
CA LYS A 27 -1.22 4.42 10.24
C LYS A 27 -2.16 4.27 11.43
N ASN A 28 -3.36 3.74 11.21
CA ASN A 28 -4.44 3.69 12.17
C ASN A 28 -5.26 2.42 11.92
N ARG A 29 -5.45 1.62 12.97
CA ARG A 29 -6.14 0.33 12.85
C ARG A 29 -7.60 0.47 12.49
N HIS A 30 -8.30 1.41 13.11
CA HIS A 30 -9.73 1.61 12.89
C HIS A 30 -10.01 1.99 11.43
N ASP A 31 -9.29 2.98 10.92
CA ASP A 31 -9.44 3.44 9.55
C ASP A 31 -9.01 2.35 8.56
N SER A 32 -7.98 1.58 8.91
CA SER A 32 -7.52 0.46 8.08
C SER A 32 -8.59 -0.61 7.92
N GLU A 33 -9.32 -0.93 8.99
CA GLU A 33 -10.42 -1.91 8.92
C GLU A 33 -11.55 -1.42 8.03
N ASP A 34 -11.90 -0.15 8.08
CA ASP A 34 -12.93 0.42 7.22
C ASP A 34 -12.54 0.35 5.75
N VAL A 35 -11.29 0.70 5.42
CA VAL A 35 -10.79 0.61 4.05
C VAL A 35 -10.69 -0.86 3.61
N PHE A 36 -10.24 -1.73 4.49
CA PHE A 36 -10.17 -3.17 4.23
C PHE A 36 -11.53 -3.72 3.80
N GLN A 37 -12.58 -3.43 4.56
CA GLN A 37 -13.92 -3.85 4.22
C GLN A 37 -14.38 -3.29 2.88
N ASN A 38 -14.09 -2.02 2.62
CA ASN A 38 -14.43 -1.36 1.36
C ASN A 38 -13.77 -2.06 0.16
N VAL A 39 -12.49 -2.42 0.28
CA VAL A 39 -11.75 -3.11 -0.78
C VAL A 39 -12.42 -4.45 -1.12
N TYR A 40 -12.76 -5.24 -0.11
CA TYR A 40 -13.38 -6.54 -0.33
C TYR A 40 -14.82 -6.43 -0.83
N MET A 41 -15.56 -5.38 -0.44
CA MET A 41 -16.85 -5.09 -1.05
C MET A 41 -16.73 -4.79 -2.54
N LYS A 42 -15.73 -4.01 -2.93
CA LYS A 42 -15.45 -3.75 -4.34
C LYS A 42 -15.11 -5.02 -5.10
N TYR A 43 -14.36 -5.92 -4.48
CA TYR A 43 -14.07 -7.22 -5.08
C TYR A 43 -15.35 -8.02 -5.33
N LEU A 44 -16.23 -8.10 -4.34
CA LEU A 44 -17.49 -8.85 -4.47
C LEU A 44 -18.38 -8.33 -5.61
N LEU A 45 -18.34 -7.03 -5.85
CA LEU A 45 -19.11 -6.36 -6.89
C LEU A 45 -18.41 -6.30 -8.24
N HIS A 46 -17.14 -6.69 -8.30
CA HIS A 46 -16.36 -6.68 -9.53
C HIS A 46 -16.79 -7.86 -10.42
N GLU A 47 -17.29 -7.56 -11.60
CA GLU A 47 -17.86 -8.58 -12.50
C GLU A 47 -16.84 -9.20 -13.45
N ASP A 48 -15.77 -8.47 -13.76
CA ASP A 48 -14.77 -8.94 -14.72
C ASP A 48 -13.87 -10.04 -14.14
N SER A 49 -13.41 -10.92 -14.99
CA SER A 49 -12.45 -11.96 -14.63
C SER A 49 -11.03 -11.43 -14.71
N PHE A 50 -10.17 -11.96 -13.84
CA PHE A 50 -8.75 -11.64 -13.91
C PHE A 50 -8.03 -12.62 -14.84
N GLN A 51 -7.07 -12.10 -15.62
CA GLN A 51 -6.33 -12.90 -16.59
C GLN A 51 -5.30 -13.82 -15.93
N SER A 52 -4.82 -13.47 -14.76
CA SER A 52 -3.79 -14.20 -14.04
C SER A 52 -3.82 -13.82 -12.55
N SER A 53 -3.10 -14.57 -11.73
CA SER A 53 -2.94 -14.23 -10.32
C SER A 53 -2.17 -12.91 -10.14
N GLU A 54 -1.22 -12.62 -11.02
CA GLU A 54 -0.50 -11.34 -11.00
C GLU A 54 -1.43 -10.17 -11.30
N HIS A 55 -2.33 -10.34 -12.26
CA HIS A 55 -3.34 -9.33 -12.59
C HIS A 55 -4.27 -9.08 -11.41
N GLU A 56 -4.73 -10.14 -10.77
CA GLU A 56 -5.60 -10.06 -9.58
C GLU A 56 -4.88 -9.36 -8.42
N LYS A 57 -3.63 -9.74 -8.15
CA LYS A 57 -2.83 -9.12 -7.09
C LYS A 57 -2.64 -7.62 -7.34
N ALA A 58 -2.31 -7.24 -8.57
CA ALA A 58 -2.14 -5.84 -8.96
C ALA A 58 -3.43 -5.05 -8.79
N TRP A 59 -4.58 -5.66 -9.12
CA TRP A 59 -5.88 -5.05 -8.90
C TRP A 59 -6.11 -4.75 -7.43
N PHE A 60 -5.84 -5.72 -6.53
CA PHE A 60 -5.97 -5.50 -5.09
C PHE A 60 -5.06 -4.38 -4.60
N ALA A 61 -3.80 -4.36 -5.04
CA ALA A 61 -2.87 -3.30 -4.66
C ALA A 61 -3.38 -1.93 -5.10
N ARG A 62 -3.82 -1.81 -6.35
CA ARG A 62 -4.33 -0.55 -6.91
C ARG A 62 -5.58 -0.06 -6.20
N ILE A 63 -6.56 -0.94 -6.01
CA ILE A 63 -7.83 -0.58 -5.36
C ILE A 63 -7.59 -0.18 -3.91
N THR A 64 -6.69 -0.86 -3.22
CA THR A 64 -6.37 -0.54 -1.84
C THR A 64 -5.69 0.83 -1.73
N ILE A 65 -4.69 1.10 -2.59
CA ILE A 65 -4.01 2.39 -2.60
C ILE A 65 -5.00 3.52 -2.92
N ASN A 66 -5.85 3.32 -3.92
CA ASN A 66 -6.87 4.31 -4.29
C ASN A 66 -7.85 4.56 -3.15
N ALA A 67 -8.30 3.50 -2.48
CA ALA A 67 -9.22 3.62 -1.35
C ALA A 67 -8.57 4.38 -0.18
N CYS A 68 -7.30 4.12 0.11
CA CYS A 68 -6.55 4.84 1.13
C CYS A 68 -6.40 6.33 0.76
N THR A 69 -6.08 6.61 -0.49
CA THR A 69 -5.93 7.99 -0.98
C THR A 69 -7.26 8.76 -0.85
N ASP A 70 -8.36 8.13 -1.26
CA ASP A 70 -9.69 8.73 -1.16
C ASP A 70 -10.08 8.98 0.31
N TRP A 71 -9.78 8.01 1.17
CA TRP A 71 -10.03 8.14 2.61
C TRP A 71 -9.28 9.33 3.20
N LEU A 72 -7.98 9.45 2.88
CA LEU A 72 -7.15 10.54 3.38
C LEU A 72 -7.64 11.91 2.87
N ARG A 73 -8.06 12.00 1.61
CA ARG A 73 -8.62 13.23 1.08
C ARG A 73 -9.89 13.64 1.79
N TYR A 74 -10.77 12.68 2.04
CA TYR A 74 -12.03 12.93 2.74
C TYR A 74 -11.78 13.40 4.16
N PHE A 75 -10.92 12.73 4.90
CA PHE A 75 -10.67 13.01 6.32
C PHE A 75 -9.68 14.13 6.57
N SER A 76 -8.79 14.45 5.65
CA SER A 76 -7.85 15.57 5.79
C SER A 76 -8.56 16.94 5.81
N ARG A 77 -9.75 17.01 5.28
CA ARG A 77 -10.59 18.22 5.34
C ARG A 77 -11.34 18.35 6.66
N ARG A 78 -11.31 17.31 7.46
CA ARG A 78 -11.93 17.29 8.77
C ARG A 78 -10.87 17.56 9.83
N LYS A 79 -11.17 17.20 11.02
CA LYS A 79 -10.32 17.43 12.17
C LYS A 79 -9.04 16.58 12.07
N TRP A 80 -7.88 17.21 12.22
CA TRP A 80 -6.62 16.50 12.35
C TRP A 80 -6.65 15.63 13.62
N VAL A 81 -6.32 14.37 13.49
CA VAL A 81 -6.19 13.44 14.60
C VAL A 81 -4.76 12.91 14.62
N PRO A 82 -4.06 13.00 15.76
CA PRO A 82 -2.72 12.43 15.88
C PRO A 82 -2.77 10.93 15.59
N LEU A 83 -1.86 10.47 14.76
CA LEU A 83 -1.79 9.06 14.39
C LEU A 83 -0.89 8.33 15.38
N GLU A 84 -1.49 7.40 16.13
CA GLU A 84 -0.73 6.48 16.97
C GLU A 84 -0.50 5.20 16.17
N VAL A 85 0.76 4.84 16.04
CA VAL A 85 1.13 3.58 15.39
C VAL A 85 1.21 2.52 16.46
N VAL A 86 0.35 1.51 16.36
CA VAL A 86 0.32 0.40 17.31
C VAL A 86 1.43 -0.58 16.97
N ASP A 87 2.17 -1.04 17.98
CA ASP A 87 3.30 -1.96 17.80
C ASP A 87 2.91 -3.25 17.06
N GLU A 88 1.69 -3.75 17.29
CA GLU A 88 1.18 -4.93 16.60
C GLU A 88 1.10 -4.73 15.08
N GLU A 89 0.73 -3.54 14.64
CA GLU A 89 0.64 -3.21 13.22
C GLU A 89 2.02 -3.06 12.60
N LYS A 90 2.98 -2.53 13.36
CA LYS A 90 4.39 -2.50 12.95
C LYS A 90 4.94 -3.92 12.79
N ALA A 91 4.58 -4.83 13.69
CA ALA A 91 5.01 -6.22 13.62
C ALA A 91 4.47 -6.93 12.39
N ALA A 92 3.31 -6.51 11.86
CA ALA A 92 2.73 -7.08 10.65
C ALA A 92 3.52 -6.73 9.38
N LEU A 93 4.44 -5.78 9.46
CA LEU A 93 5.34 -5.39 8.37
C LEU A 93 6.70 -6.09 8.48
N ASP A 94 6.70 -7.35 8.77
CA ASP A 94 7.85 -8.23 8.98
C ASP A 94 9.17 -7.77 8.36
N ASP A 95 10.27 -8.16 8.97
CA ASP A 95 11.66 -8.03 8.47
C ASP A 95 12.17 -6.60 8.29
N THR A 96 11.39 -5.60 8.64
CA THR A 96 11.82 -4.20 8.52
C THR A 96 12.24 -3.70 9.90
N SER A 97 13.43 -3.11 9.98
CA SER A 97 13.84 -2.43 11.21
C SER A 97 12.85 -1.30 11.49
N SER A 98 12.59 -1.04 12.76
CA SER A 98 11.70 0.06 13.19
C SER A 98 12.15 1.39 12.61
N GLU A 99 13.45 1.60 12.48
CA GLU A 99 14.04 2.81 11.93
C GLU A 99 13.68 2.99 10.46
N LEU A 100 13.84 1.95 9.64
CA LEU A 100 13.46 2.00 8.23
C LEU A 100 11.97 2.26 8.07
N LEU A 101 11.16 1.54 8.83
CA LEU A 101 9.70 1.70 8.79
C LEU A 101 9.29 3.14 9.12
N GLU A 102 9.86 3.72 10.18
CA GLU A 102 9.55 5.10 10.56
C GLU A 102 9.87 6.10 9.46
N VAL A 103 11.01 5.92 8.79
CA VAL A 103 11.41 6.80 7.69
C VAL A 103 10.46 6.63 6.50
N VAL A 104 10.12 5.39 6.15
CA VAL A 104 9.18 5.12 5.06
C VAL A 104 7.81 5.73 5.35
N LEU A 105 7.30 5.60 6.57
CA LEU A 105 6.02 6.16 6.96
C LEU A 105 6.00 7.69 6.92
N ALA A 106 7.16 8.32 7.07
CA ALA A 106 7.29 9.78 7.02
C ALA A 106 7.47 10.34 5.61
N LEU A 107 7.66 9.49 4.60
CA LEU A 107 7.81 9.92 3.22
C LEU A 107 6.52 10.55 2.69
N PRO A 108 6.62 11.54 1.77
CA PRO A 108 5.45 11.96 1.00
C PRO A 108 4.78 10.79 0.31
N GLU A 109 3.47 10.86 0.15
CA GLU A 109 2.66 9.75 -0.36
C GLU A 109 3.21 9.13 -1.65
N LYS A 110 3.58 9.93 -2.63
CA LYS A 110 4.08 9.42 -3.90
C LYS A 110 5.37 8.58 -3.74
N TYR A 111 6.26 9.00 -2.87
CA TYR A 111 7.50 8.27 -2.60
C TYR A 111 7.24 7.03 -1.75
N ARG A 112 6.36 7.15 -0.78
CA ARG A 112 5.95 6.02 0.05
C ARG A 112 5.34 4.90 -0.79
N ASN A 113 4.47 5.24 -1.73
CA ASN A 113 3.83 4.26 -2.62
C ASN A 113 4.86 3.48 -3.45
N VAL A 114 5.77 4.19 -4.10
CA VAL A 114 6.75 3.50 -4.97
C VAL A 114 7.74 2.68 -4.16
N ILE A 115 8.18 3.17 -3.01
CA ILE A 115 9.07 2.41 -2.12
C ILE A 115 8.36 1.17 -1.58
N TYR A 116 7.13 1.32 -1.12
CA TYR A 116 6.37 0.18 -0.60
C TYR A 116 6.21 -0.90 -1.67
N LEU A 117 5.74 -0.54 -2.85
CA LEU A 117 5.49 -1.50 -3.92
C LEU A 117 6.79 -2.15 -4.41
N TYR A 118 7.88 -1.41 -4.48
CA TYR A 118 9.15 -1.93 -4.96
C TYR A 118 9.82 -2.87 -3.94
N TYR A 119 9.94 -2.44 -2.69
CA TYR A 119 10.70 -3.18 -1.68
C TYR A 119 9.89 -4.21 -0.90
N TYR A 120 8.63 -3.93 -0.61
CA TYR A 120 7.81 -4.84 0.18
C TYR A 120 7.02 -5.83 -0.67
N GLU A 121 6.52 -5.39 -1.81
CA GLU A 121 5.73 -6.23 -2.69
C GLU A 121 6.49 -6.70 -3.93
N GLU A 122 7.72 -6.29 -4.07
CA GLU A 122 8.66 -6.74 -5.12
C GLU A 122 8.19 -6.50 -6.56
N TYR A 123 7.40 -5.44 -6.77
CA TYR A 123 7.03 -5.04 -8.11
C TYR A 123 8.15 -4.32 -8.83
N SER A 124 8.26 -4.54 -10.13
CA SER A 124 9.15 -3.76 -10.99
C SER A 124 8.62 -2.34 -11.17
N ALA A 125 9.48 -1.43 -11.62
CA ALA A 125 9.04 -0.06 -11.93
C ALA A 125 7.95 -0.01 -12.99
N VAL A 126 8.02 -0.89 -13.98
CA VAL A 126 7.00 -1.00 -15.03
C VAL A 126 5.65 -1.41 -14.44
N GLU A 127 5.65 -2.40 -13.56
CA GLU A 127 4.45 -2.86 -12.87
C GLU A 127 3.87 -1.78 -11.96
N ILE A 128 4.73 -1.07 -11.24
CA ILE A 128 4.31 0.04 -10.36
C ILE A 128 3.65 1.15 -11.19
N ALA A 129 4.21 1.47 -12.36
CA ALA A 129 3.63 2.45 -13.26
C ALA A 129 2.19 2.08 -13.63
N GLY A 130 1.96 0.80 -13.93
CA GLY A 130 0.62 0.29 -14.22
C GLY A 130 -0.32 0.38 -13.02
N ILE A 131 0.16 0.01 -11.85
CA ILE A 131 -0.64 0.04 -10.61
C ILE A 131 -1.05 1.47 -10.24
N LEU A 132 -0.11 2.41 -10.30
CA LEU A 132 -0.35 3.80 -9.90
C LEU A 132 -0.93 4.66 -11.03
N GLY A 133 -1.02 4.15 -12.25
CA GLY A 133 -1.50 4.93 -13.39
C GLY A 133 -0.55 6.07 -13.75
N LYS A 134 0.75 5.82 -13.65
CA LYS A 134 1.80 6.81 -13.94
C LYS A 134 2.70 6.31 -15.04
N LYS A 135 3.49 7.24 -15.63
CA LYS A 135 4.50 6.87 -16.64
C LYS A 135 5.69 6.19 -15.96
N GLU A 136 6.32 5.27 -16.67
CA GLU A 136 7.51 4.57 -16.16
C GLU A 136 8.60 5.53 -15.72
N ASN A 137 8.88 6.56 -16.51
CA ASN A 137 9.90 7.56 -16.17
C ASN A 137 9.57 8.30 -14.87
N THR A 138 8.30 8.55 -14.61
CA THR A 138 7.86 9.14 -13.36
C THR A 138 8.17 8.22 -12.18
N VAL A 139 7.90 6.93 -12.33
CA VAL A 139 8.19 5.93 -11.29
C VAL A 139 9.69 5.84 -11.04
N TYR A 140 10.51 5.79 -12.07
CA TYR A 140 11.97 5.76 -11.92
C TYR A 140 12.49 7.01 -11.19
N THR A 141 11.96 8.18 -11.54
CA THR A 141 12.32 9.42 -10.87
C THR A 141 11.94 9.41 -9.39
N TRP A 142 10.73 8.97 -9.09
CA TRP A 142 10.26 8.89 -7.71
C TRP A 142 11.04 7.86 -6.89
N LEU A 143 11.35 6.71 -7.46
CA LEU A 143 12.19 5.70 -6.79
C LEU A 143 13.57 6.28 -6.47
N SER A 144 14.19 6.95 -7.43
CA SER A 144 15.50 7.55 -7.24
C SER A 144 15.48 8.61 -6.12
N ARG A 145 14.50 9.50 -6.15
CA ARG A 145 14.37 10.55 -5.12
C ARG A 145 14.04 9.98 -3.75
N ALA A 146 13.18 8.98 -3.71
CA ALA A 146 12.85 8.30 -2.46
C ALA A 146 14.07 7.62 -1.84
N LYS A 147 14.88 6.95 -2.67
CA LYS A 147 16.13 6.33 -2.22
C LYS A 147 17.11 7.36 -1.67
N ASP A 148 17.20 8.52 -2.30
CA ASP A 148 18.07 9.61 -1.82
C ASP A 148 17.63 10.08 -0.43
N ILE A 149 16.35 10.26 -0.22
CA ILE A 149 15.81 10.65 1.09
C ILE A 149 16.13 9.59 2.14
N LEU A 150 15.94 8.30 1.78
CA LEU A 150 16.22 7.20 2.70
C LEU A 150 17.72 7.14 3.06
N ARG A 151 18.61 7.33 2.08
CA ARG A 151 20.05 7.36 2.35
C ARG A 151 20.44 8.50 3.28
N ASP A 152 19.87 9.68 3.06
CA ASP A 152 20.17 10.85 3.90
C ASP A 152 19.74 10.63 5.35
N ARG A 153 18.65 9.91 5.57
CA ARG A 153 18.11 9.67 6.91
C ARG A 153 18.68 8.44 7.58
N LEU A 154 19.01 7.40 6.81
CA LEU A 154 19.43 6.10 7.34
C LEU A 154 20.94 5.85 7.21
N GLY A 155 21.64 6.68 6.47
CA GLY A 155 23.08 6.52 6.21
C GLY A 155 23.36 5.78 4.92
N GLY A 156 24.65 5.70 4.57
CA GLY A 156 25.11 5.24 3.26
C GLY A 156 25.00 3.75 2.97
N GLU A 157 24.56 2.94 3.91
CA GLU A 157 24.40 1.49 3.72
C GLU A 157 23.12 1.14 2.97
N TRP A 158 22.24 2.09 2.82
CA TRP A 158 20.96 1.86 2.14
C TRP A 158 21.13 2.07 0.64
N ALA A 159 21.05 1.01 -0.12
CA ALA A 159 21.24 1.04 -1.57
C ALA A 159 19.93 0.88 -2.34
#